data_bc3b12fec4b111b20295137ed9c7b020
#
_entry.id   bc3b12fec4b111b20295137ed9c7b020
#
_cell.length_a   1.000
_cell.length_b   1.000
_cell.length_c   1.000
_cell.angle_alpha   90.00
_cell.angle_beta   90.00
_cell.angle_gamma   90.00
#
_symmetry.space_group_name_H-M   'P 1'
#
loop_
_entity.id
_entity.type
_entity.pdbx_description
1 polymer ?
#
loop_
_entity_poly.entity_id
_entity_poly.type
_entity_poly.pdbx_seq_one_letter_code
_entity_poly.pdbx_strand_id
1 'polypeptide(L)'
;VIRTTDEAALESTARILISDLKELMGWDYTLRTGKPRKNDICLSLTPPDEELGEEGYVLDFSGYACIKAPAVKGVFWGTRSLLQILFNHQGTLPKGIARDYPQFPNRGFMLDVARKFFTMDYLKQYVKILSFYKMNEFQIHLNDNGFPQFFENDWNKTYAAFRLESERFPGLTSKDGAYTKKEFIELQKMGKAYGVNIIPEIDIPAHSLAFAHYKPEIASQEYGMDHLDLYKEETYCFMDTLLDEYLCGDSPVFIGPEVHIGTDEYNKKEAERYRYFTDRYLKYIAKYGKNPRMWGGLKWLPGKTPVQAKGVTVNAWSYDWIDPEASLKDGYKLINSCDTYLYIVPSAGYYRDFLDHQWLYETWSPWLINKKLTLPEGTVGVLGGMFAVWNDKCGNGISEQDVHVRSFPALQVLAEKMWKGSNSQVSFEQFEDLCRQMPEAPGVNLLGRIPSGV
;
A
#
# COMPACT_ATOMS: atom_id res chain seq x y z
N VAL A 1 16.94 23.46 17.21
CA VAL A 1 16.16 24.13 16.18
C VAL A 1 16.26 23.32 14.88
N ILE A 2 15.16 23.15 14.17
CA ILE A 2 15.19 22.64 12.79
C ILE A 2 15.35 23.85 11.87
N ARG A 3 16.33 23.78 10.97
CA ARG A 3 16.60 24.82 9.97
C ARG A 3 16.39 24.33 8.56
N THR A 4 15.70 25.12 7.77
CA THR A 4 15.47 24.84 6.34
C THR A 4 16.18 25.86 5.48
N THR A 5 16.71 25.40 4.34
CA THR A 5 17.25 26.27 3.30
C THR A 5 16.16 26.80 2.36
N ASP A 6 15.05 26.08 2.25
CA ASP A 6 13.84 26.45 1.52
C ASP A 6 12.64 26.23 2.44
N GLU A 7 12.13 27.31 3.05
CA GLU A 7 11.06 27.23 4.03
C GLU A 7 9.75 26.74 3.39
N ALA A 8 9.39 27.27 2.25
CA ALA A 8 8.12 26.96 1.60
C ALA A 8 8.04 25.47 1.18
N ALA A 9 9.10 24.94 0.59
CA ALA A 9 9.14 23.57 0.12
C ALA A 9 9.27 22.55 1.26
N LEU A 10 9.99 22.87 2.32
CA LEU A 10 10.36 21.94 3.39
C LEU A 10 9.54 22.09 4.68
N GLU A 11 8.61 23.05 4.75
CA GLU A 11 7.84 23.35 5.95
C GLU A 11 7.07 22.12 6.46
N SER A 12 6.34 21.44 5.59
CA SER A 12 5.57 20.25 5.96
C SER A 12 6.47 19.14 6.53
N THR A 13 7.58 18.85 5.85
CA THR A 13 8.59 17.87 6.31
C THR A 13 9.18 18.26 7.66
N ALA A 14 9.52 19.53 7.85
CA ALA A 14 10.08 20.01 9.11
C ALA A 14 9.08 19.94 10.27
N ARG A 15 7.82 20.28 10.04
CA ARG A 15 6.76 20.19 11.07
C ARG A 15 6.48 18.74 11.49
N ILE A 16 6.44 17.81 10.53
CA ILE A 16 6.31 16.37 10.83
C ILE A 16 7.52 15.91 11.65
N LEU A 17 8.75 16.28 11.26
CA LEU A 17 9.94 15.92 12.03
C LEU A 17 9.92 16.47 13.46
N ILE A 18 9.42 17.70 13.67
CA ILE A 18 9.26 18.30 15.01
C ILE A 18 8.30 17.46 15.86
N SER A 19 7.14 17.12 15.30
CA SER A 19 6.15 16.29 15.98
C SER A 19 6.73 14.91 16.34
N ASP A 20 7.41 14.27 15.37
CA ASP A 20 7.98 12.95 15.54
C ASP A 20 9.12 12.92 16.57
N LEU A 21 9.97 13.95 16.61
CA LEU A 21 11.01 14.09 17.64
C LEU A 21 10.42 14.27 19.04
N LYS A 22 9.29 14.98 19.15
CA LYS A 22 8.58 15.12 20.42
C LYS A 22 7.97 13.80 20.85
N GLU A 23 7.29 13.09 19.94
CA GLU A 23 6.65 11.81 20.24
C GLU A 23 7.66 10.70 20.55
N LEU A 24 8.81 10.69 19.85
CA LEU A 24 9.80 9.61 19.97
C LEU A 24 10.84 9.85 21.07
N MET A 25 11.28 11.09 21.23
CA MET A 25 12.42 11.45 22.10
C MET A 25 12.04 12.42 23.22
N GLY A 26 10.81 12.95 23.25
CA GLY A 26 10.38 13.99 24.19
C GLY A 26 11.02 15.36 23.93
N TRP A 27 11.60 15.59 22.74
CA TRP A 27 12.33 16.81 22.44
C TRP A 27 11.45 17.86 21.77
N ASP A 28 11.49 19.08 22.30
CA ASP A 28 10.82 20.24 21.70
C ASP A 28 11.77 20.99 20.75
N TYR A 29 11.40 21.05 19.48
CA TYR A 29 12.10 21.79 18.45
C TYR A 29 11.23 22.90 17.88
N THR A 30 11.87 23.94 17.34
CA THR A 30 11.20 25.03 16.60
C THR A 30 11.75 25.10 15.19
N LEU A 31 10.91 25.48 14.22
CA LEU A 31 11.31 25.71 12.84
C LEU A 31 11.87 27.14 12.68
N ARG A 32 12.98 27.25 11.95
CA ARG A 32 13.56 28.53 11.54
C ARG A 32 14.26 28.38 10.18
N THR A 33 14.38 29.47 9.45
CA THR A 33 15.20 29.55 8.22
C THR A 33 16.64 29.99 8.54
N GLY A 34 17.55 29.74 7.59
CA GLY A 34 18.93 30.23 7.60
C GLY A 34 19.97 29.18 7.92
N LYS A 35 21.22 29.63 8.08
CA LYS A 35 22.39 28.77 8.29
C LYS A 35 22.28 28.00 9.62
N PRO A 36 22.62 26.68 9.63
CA PRO A 36 22.59 25.87 10.83
C PRO A 36 23.65 26.33 11.85
N ARG A 37 23.32 26.14 13.13
CA ARG A 37 24.21 26.36 14.27
C ARG A 37 24.48 25.02 14.97
N LYS A 38 25.40 25.01 15.92
CA LYS A 38 25.65 23.82 16.74
C LYS A 38 24.34 23.32 17.37
N ASN A 39 24.08 22.02 17.30
CA ASN A 39 22.87 21.33 17.76
C ASN A 39 21.58 21.63 16.98
N ASP A 40 21.68 22.30 15.83
CA ASP A 40 20.54 22.41 14.89
C ASP A 40 20.49 21.17 13.98
N ILE A 41 19.28 20.82 13.54
CA ILE A 41 19.05 19.87 12.44
C ILE A 41 18.77 20.70 11.19
N CYS A 42 19.51 20.45 10.11
CA CYS A 42 19.37 21.16 8.84
C CYS A 42 18.69 20.28 7.80
N LEU A 43 17.68 20.81 7.15
CA LEU A 43 17.02 20.22 5.98
C LEU A 43 17.34 21.07 4.77
N SER A 44 17.87 20.49 3.70
CA SER A 44 18.37 21.22 2.54
C SER A 44 18.05 20.54 1.23
N LEU A 45 17.56 21.32 0.27
CA LEU A 45 17.50 20.89 -1.12
C LEU A 45 18.86 21.11 -1.81
N THR A 46 19.21 20.19 -2.70
CA THR A 46 20.44 20.23 -3.52
C THR A 46 20.09 20.27 -5.00
N PRO A 47 21.05 20.58 -5.89
CA PRO A 47 20.86 20.35 -7.32
C PRO A 47 20.46 18.90 -7.63
N PRO A 48 19.86 18.64 -8.82
CA PRO A 48 19.54 17.29 -9.26
C PRO A 48 20.74 16.35 -9.19
N ASP A 49 20.48 15.12 -8.81
CA ASP A 49 21.43 14.02 -8.67
C ASP A 49 20.76 12.74 -9.19
N GLU A 50 21.26 12.19 -10.28
CA GLU A 50 20.64 11.06 -10.99
C GLU A 50 20.58 9.79 -10.14
N GLU A 51 21.60 9.54 -9.31
CA GLU A 51 21.63 8.35 -8.44
C GLU A 51 20.65 8.46 -7.27
N LEU A 52 20.56 9.64 -6.67
CA LEU A 52 19.60 9.88 -5.58
C LEU A 52 18.16 9.96 -6.09
N GLY A 53 17.94 10.46 -7.29
CA GLY A 53 16.61 10.64 -7.86
C GLY A 53 15.70 11.48 -6.96
N GLU A 54 14.43 11.12 -6.88
CA GLU A 54 13.44 11.83 -6.06
C GLU A 54 13.41 11.38 -4.60
N GLU A 55 13.86 10.17 -4.29
CA GLU A 55 13.70 9.57 -2.96
C GLU A 55 15.02 9.44 -2.18
N GLY A 56 16.16 9.53 -2.85
CA GLY A 56 17.46 9.41 -2.21
C GLY A 56 17.87 10.69 -1.47
N TYR A 57 18.79 10.53 -0.52
CA TYR A 57 19.27 11.60 0.35
C TYR A 57 20.70 11.35 0.82
N VAL A 58 21.31 12.40 1.37
CA VAL A 58 22.57 12.36 2.08
C VAL A 58 22.34 12.79 3.54
N LEU A 59 22.78 11.96 4.48
CA LEU A 59 22.95 12.33 5.87
C LEU A 59 24.38 12.80 6.08
N ASP A 60 24.58 14.03 6.48
CA ASP A 60 25.89 14.61 6.75
C ASP A 60 25.97 15.04 8.21
N PHE A 61 26.67 14.24 9.03
CA PHE A 61 26.88 14.46 10.45
C PHE A 61 28.35 14.79 10.75
N SER A 62 29.13 15.24 9.76
CA SER A 62 30.52 15.65 9.94
C SER A 62 30.68 16.93 10.77
N GLY A 63 29.73 17.84 10.72
CA GLY A 63 29.69 19.11 11.45
C GLY A 63 28.37 19.36 12.17
N TYR A 64 27.28 19.45 11.41
CA TYR A 64 25.91 19.57 11.90
C TYR A 64 25.10 18.35 11.49
N ALA A 65 23.93 18.15 12.11
CA ALA A 65 23.00 17.15 11.63
C ALA A 65 22.29 17.68 10.35
N CYS A 66 22.80 17.39 9.17
CA CYS A 66 22.24 17.84 7.90
C CYS A 66 21.63 16.67 7.10
N ILE A 67 20.42 16.88 6.60
CA ILE A 67 19.77 16.03 5.61
C ILE A 67 19.70 16.82 4.30
N LYS A 68 20.26 16.27 3.24
CA LYS A 68 20.37 16.89 1.93
C LYS A 68 19.79 15.97 0.86
N ALA A 69 18.98 16.49 -0.04
CA ALA A 69 18.42 15.70 -1.14
C ALA A 69 18.05 16.58 -2.34
N PRO A 70 17.99 16.02 -3.56
CA PRO A 70 17.54 16.74 -4.74
C PRO A 70 16.05 17.11 -4.70
N ALA A 71 15.23 16.33 -3.99
CA ALA A 71 13.80 16.52 -3.88
C ALA A 71 13.30 16.48 -2.44
N VAL A 72 12.14 17.11 -2.20
CA VAL A 72 11.47 17.15 -0.88
C VAL A 72 11.23 15.75 -0.33
N LYS A 73 10.87 14.79 -1.20
CA LYS A 73 10.61 13.39 -0.83
C LYS A 73 11.87 12.71 -0.28
N GLY A 74 13.04 12.97 -0.88
CA GLY A 74 14.32 12.48 -0.37
C GLY A 74 14.67 13.09 1.00
N VAL A 75 14.46 14.41 1.19
CA VAL A 75 14.64 15.04 2.51
C VAL A 75 13.72 14.37 3.54
N PHE A 76 12.47 14.12 3.18
CA PHE A 76 11.51 13.45 4.05
C PHE A 76 12.00 12.05 4.47
N TRP A 77 12.44 11.21 3.52
CA TRP A 77 12.98 9.88 3.85
C TRP A 77 14.24 9.95 4.71
N GLY A 78 15.09 10.95 4.48
CA GLY A 78 16.25 11.21 5.34
C GLY A 78 15.86 11.51 6.78
N THR A 79 14.70 12.17 7.03
CA THR A 79 14.21 12.38 8.40
C THR A 79 13.81 11.07 9.07
N ARG A 80 13.27 10.09 8.32
CA ARG A 80 12.94 8.77 8.88
C ARG A 80 14.19 8.05 9.36
N SER A 81 15.26 8.04 8.54
CA SER A 81 16.54 7.49 8.96
C SER A 81 17.18 8.23 10.12
N LEU A 82 17.10 9.56 10.14
CA LEU A 82 17.58 10.35 11.29
C LEU A 82 16.88 9.92 12.60
N LEU A 83 15.54 9.76 12.59
CA LEU A 83 14.77 9.34 13.76
C LEU A 83 15.18 7.94 14.24
N GLN A 84 15.35 6.99 13.30
CA GLN A 84 15.79 5.63 13.63
C GLN A 84 17.21 5.63 14.24
N ILE A 85 18.14 6.41 13.68
CA ILE A 85 19.50 6.54 14.20
C ILE A 85 19.47 7.16 15.60
N LEU A 86 18.73 8.25 15.82
CA LEU A 86 18.61 8.90 17.12
C LEU A 86 18.04 7.95 18.17
N PHE A 87 17.02 7.17 17.82
CA PHE A 87 16.42 6.20 18.73
C PHE A 87 17.43 5.12 19.11
N ASN A 88 18.07 4.46 18.13
CA ASN A 88 19.03 3.38 18.36
C ASN A 88 20.27 3.83 19.12
N HIS A 89 20.70 5.08 18.95
CA HIS A 89 21.87 5.65 19.63
C HIS A 89 21.52 6.56 20.81
N GLN A 90 20.31 6.41 21.39
CA GLN A 90 19.88 7.13 22.58
C GLN A 90 20.10 8.65 22.49
N GLY A 91 19.75 9.23 21.34
CA GLY A 91 19.81 10.67 21.08
C GLY A 91 21.18 11.16 20.59
N THR A 92 22.16 10.31 20.34
CA THR A 92 23.43 10.70 19.76
C THR A 92 23.51 10.38 18.28
N LEU A 93 24.31 11.14 17.53
CA LEU A 93 24.54 10.90 16.11
C LEU A 93 25.99 10.49 15.86
N PRO A 94 26.24 9.39 15.14
CA PRO A 94 27.59 9.02 14.74
C PRO A 94 28.12 10.07 13.74
N LYS A 95 29.41 10.41 13.85
CA LYS A 95 30.05 11.28 12.88
C LYS A 95 30.25 10.57 11.55
N GLY A 96 29.93 11.23 10.44
CA GLY A 96 30.14 10.69 9.11
C GLY A 96 29.18 11.25 8.08
N ILE A 97 29.30 10.72 6.87
CA ILE A 97 28.42 11.03 5.74
C ILE A 97 27.89 9.69 5.21
N ALA A 98 26.60 9.59 5.04
CA ALA A 98 25.92 8.44 4.43
C ALA A 98 25.06 8.91 3.26
N ARG A 99 25.12 8.17 2.15
CA ARG A 99 24.30 8.35 0.96
C ARG A 99 23.37 7.15 0.86
N ASP A 100 22.09 7.37 0.64
CA ASP A 100 21.07 6.32 0.70
C ASP A 100 19.92 6.60 -0.26
N TYR A 101 19.41 5.57 -0.94
CA TYR A 101 18.31 5.63 -1.88
C TYR A 101 17.65 4.26 -2.05
N PRO A 102 16.35 4.22 -2.43
CA PRO A 102 15.65 2.96 -2.58
C PRO A 102 16.05 2.23 -3.87
N GLN A 103 16.14 0.90 -3.80
CA GLN A 103 16.37 0.04 -4.96
C GLN A 103 15.07 -0.15 -5.79
N PHE A 104 13.91 -0.04 -5.14
CA PHE A 104 12.62 -0.19 -5.79
C PHE A 104 11.72 1.01 -5.54
N PRO A 105 11.08 1.57 -6.60
CA PRO A 105 10.23 2.75 -6.47
C PRO A 105 8.92 2.47 -5.72
N ASN A 106 8.40 1.22 -5.76
CA ASN A 106 7.16 0.85 -5.09
C ASN A 106 7.42 -0.14 -3.96
N ARG A 107 6.99 0.21 -2.76
CA ARG A 107 7.16 -0.54 -1.52
C ARG A 107 5.82 -0.55 -0.80
N GLY A 108 5.03 -1.60 -1.04
CA GLY A 108 3.60 -1.61 -0.78
C GLY A 108 3.13 -2.53 0.33
N PHE A 109 2.03 -2.13 0.92
CA PHE A 109 1.18 -2.93 1.79
C PHE A 109 -0.27 -2.82 1.35
N MET A 110 -0.99 -3.94 1.27
CA MET A 110 -2.43 -4.00 1.01
C MET A 110 -3.16 -4.54 2.24
N LEU A 111 -4.30 -3.94 2.57
CA LEU A 111 -5.15 -4.37 3.67
C LEU A 111 -6.59 -4.56 3.18
N ASP A 112 -7.11 -5.76 3.37
CA ASP A 112 -8.53 -6.07 3.20
C ASP A 112 -9.32 -5.50 4.38
N VAL A 113 -9.92 -4.34 4.15
CA VAL A 113 -10.82 -3.68 5.12
C VAL A 113 -12.28 -4.07 4.91
N ALA A 114 -12.56 -4.81 3.82
CA ALA A 114 -13.91 -5.23 3.48
C ALA A 114 -14.38 -6.39 4.36
N ARG A 115 -13.69 -7.52 4.33
CA ARG A 115 -14.08 -8.72 5.10
C ARG A 115 -13.91 -8.53 6.61
N LYS A 116 -13.07 -7.60 7.03
CA LYS A 116 -12.96 -7.11 8.40
C LYS A 116 -12.88 -5.59 8.40
N PHE A 117 -13.73 -4.93 9.19
CA PHE A 117 -13.62 -3.49 9.37
C PHE A 117 -12.41 -3.11 10.23
N PHE A 118 -11.66 -2.10 9.79
CA PHE A 118 -10.58 -1.45 10.53
C PHE A 118 -10.95 0.01 10.77
N THR A 119 -10.69 0.49 11.98
CA THR A 119 -10.99 1.88 12.33
C THR A 119 -10.14 2.86 11.51
N MET A 120 -10.64 4.07 11.29
CA MET A 120 -9.88 5.12 10.61
C MET A 120 -8.60 5.46 11.39
N ASP A 121 -8.63 5.37 12.72
CA ASP A 121 -7.45 5.58 13.56
C ASP A 121 -6.38 4.52 13.32
N TYR A 122 -6.76 3.26 13.15
CA TYR A 122 -5.83 2.20 12.77
C TYR A 122 -5.18 2.47 11.42
N LEU A 123 -5.95 2.86 10.41
CA LEU A 123 -5.41 3.20 9.09
C LEU A 123 -4.43 4.38 9.15
N LYS A 124 -4.75 5.42 9.93
CA LYS A 124 -3.86 6.56 10.16
C LYS A 124 -2.56 6.14 10.87
N GLN A 125 -2.64 5.24 11.84
CA GLN A 125 -1.45 4.69 12.50
C GLN A 125 -0.59 3.89 11.51
N TYR A 126 -1.23 3.10 10.62
CA TYR A 126 -0.50 2.40 9.55
C TYR A 126 0.18 3.34 8.55
N VAL A 127 -0.40 4.48 8.23
CA VAL A 127 0.30 5.52 7.45
C VAL A 127 1.60 5.97 8.14
N LYS A 128 1.57 6.18 9.46
CA LYS A 128 2.78 6.53 10.23
C LYS A 128 3.81 5.39 10.23
N ILE A 129 3.37 4.14 10.43
CA ILE A 129 4.24 2.95 10.42
C ILE A 129 4.92 2.79 9.06
N LEU A 130 4.14 2.76 7.97
CA LEU A 130 4.65 2.65 6.61
C LEU A 130 5.69 3.74 6.33
N SER A 131 5.35 4.97 6.66
CA SER A 131 6.23 6.12 6.50
C SER A 131 7.54 5.96 7.29
N PHE A 132 7.48 5.52 8.55
CA PHE A 132 8.65 5.38 9.41
C PHE A 132 9.65 4.35 8.87
N TYR A 133 9.14 3.27 8.26
CA TYR A 133 9.93 2.23 7.59
C TYR A 133 10.15 2.50 6.10
N LYS A 134 9.84 3.70 5.60
CA LYS A 134 10.04 4.12 4.21
C LYS A 134 9.29 3.25 3.18
N MET A 135 8.18 2.62 3.57
CA MET A 135 7.17 2.09 2.67
C MET A 135 6.35 3.26 2.10
N ASN A 136 5.96 3.20 0.83
CA ASN A 136 5.37 4.36 0.15
C ASN A 136 4.01 4.09 -0.51
N GLU A 137 3.45 2.91 -0.34
CA GLU A 137 2.13 2.55 -0.88
C GLU A 137 1.28 1.82 0.15
N PHE A 138 0.03 2.24 0.28
CA PHE A 138 -0.97 1.58 1.09
C PHE A 138 -2.25 1.39 0.28
N GLN A 139 -2.49 0.18 -0.20
CA GLN A 139 -3.68 -0.20 -0.94
C GLN A 139 -4.78 -0.61 0.04
N ILE A 140 -5.96 -0.02 -0.12
CA ILE A 140 -7.13 -0.24 0.72
C ILE A 140 -8.19 -0.96 -0.10
N HIS A 141 -8.41 -2.23 0.19
CA HIS A 141 -9.38 -3.09 -0.48
C HIS A 141 -10.76 -2.88 0.14
N LEU A 142 -11.63 -2.11 -0.58
CA LEU A 142 -12.84 -1.51 -0.03
C LEU A 142 -14.09 -2.40 -0.10
N ASN A 143 -14.12 -3.40 -0.98
CA ASN A 143 -15.25 -4.33 -1.09
C ASN A 143 -14.79 -5.76 -1.27
N ASP A 144 -15.50 -6.67 -0.62
CA ASP A 144 -15.33 -8.10 -0.78
C ASP A 144 -16.45 -8.87 -0.06
N ASN A 145 -16.36 -10.21 -0.09
CA ASN A 145 -17.31 -11.12 0.54
C ASN A 145 -16.64 -12.35 1.14
N GLY A 146 -17.35 -12.99 2.05
CA GLY A 146 -17.00 -14.31 2.55
C GLY A 146 -17.30 -15.43 1.55
N PHE A 147 -16.89 -16.63 1.91
CA PHE A 147 -17.18 -17.84 1.13
C PHE A 147 -18.52 -18.44 1.56
N PRO A 148 -19.47 -18.71 0.64
CA PRO A 148 -20.81 -19.17 0.97
C PRO A 148 -20.85 -20.45 1.80
N GLN A 149 -19.85 -21.33 1.67
CA GLN A 149 -19.74 -22.56 2.49
C GLN A 149 -19.68 -22.30 4.01
N PHE A 150 -19.28 -21.11 4.43
CA PHE A 150 -19.29 -20.72 5.84
C PHE A 150 -20.62 -20.05 6.26
N PHE A 151 -21.56 -19.86 5.30
CA PHE A 151 -22.84 -19.19 5.47
C PHE A 151 -23.99 -20.07 4.94
N GLU A 152 -24.01 -21.34 5.31
CA GLU A 152 -25.04 -22.34 4.93
C GLU A 152 -25.17 -22.56 3.40
N ASN A 153 -24.13 -22.24 2.62
CA ASN A 153 -24.13 -22.21 1.15
C ASN A 153 -25.20 -21.29 0.55
N ASP A 154 -25.57 -20.24 1.26
CA ASP A 154 -26.57 -19.27 0.86
C ASP A 154 -25.90 -17.90 0.60
N TRP A 155 -25.91 -17.45 -0.65
CA TRP A 155 -25.37 -16.16 -1.03
C TRP A 155 -26.05 -14.98 -0.31
N ASN A 156 -27.35 -15.07 0.00
CA ASN A 156 -28.06 -14.01 0.71
C ASN A 156 -27.67 -13.92 2.19
N LYS A 157 -27.11 -14.99 2.76
CA LYS A 157 -26.56 -15.02 4.11
C LYS A 157 -25.06 -14.77 4.16
N THR A 158 -24.40 -14.90 3.02
CA THR A 158 -22.95 -14.71 2.92
C THR A 158 -22.59 -13.26 3.24
N TYR A 159 -21.63 -13.10 4.15
CA TYR A 159 -21.14 -11.78 4.50
C TYR A 159 -20.55 -11.07 3.29
N ALA A 160 -20.88 -9.80 3.13
CA ALA A 160 -20.32 -8.93 2.10
C ALA A 160 -20.27 -7.49 2.60
N ALA A 161 -19.26 -6.76 2.21
CA ALA A 161 -19.06 -5.39 2.63
C ALA A 161 -18.56 -4.48 1.51
N PHE A 162 -19.03 -3.24 1.54
CA PHE A 162 -18.44 -2.10 0.86
C PHE A 162 -18.21 -0.99 1.88
N ARG A 163 -16.99 -0.47 1.99
CA ARG A 163 -16.57 0.34 3.13
C ARG A 163 -16.56 1.85 2.90
N LEU A 164 -16.84 2.33 1.71
CA LEU A 164 -16.83 3.77 1.43
C LEU A 164 -18.25 4.32 1.27
N GLU A 165 -18.52 5.43 1.94
CA GLU A 165 -19.80 6.13 1.85
C GLU A 165 -20.18 6.45 0.40
N SER A 166 -21.44 6.17 0.04
CA SER A 166 -22.03 6.53 -1.24
C SER A 166 -23.32 7.30 -1.05
N GLU A 167 -23.40 8.48 -1.66
CA GLU A 167 -24.60 9.29 -1.73
C GLU A 167 -25.48 8.89 -2.92
N ARG A 168 -24.85 8.37 -3.98
CA ARG A 168 -25.55 7.89 -5.18
C ARG A 168 -26.32 6.61 -4.92
N PHE A 169 -25.83 5.80 -3.98
CA PHE A 169 -26.42 4.52 -3.59
C PHE A 169 -26.65 4.45 -2.07
N PRO A 170 -27.65 5.19 -1.52
CA PRO A 170 -27.93 5.18 -0.09
C PRO A 170 -28.23 3.77 0.41
N GLY A 171 -27.53 3.31 1.43
CA GLY A 171 -27.67 1.96 1.98
C GLY A 171 -26.76 0.89 1.37
N LEU A 172 -25.95 1.22 0.37
CA LEU A 172 -24.90 0.32 -0.16
C LEU A 172 -23.79 0.08 0.86
N THR A 173 -23.43 1.10 1.62
CA THR A 173 -22.32 1.07 2.58
C THR A 173 -22.63 0.16 3.76
N SER A 174 -21.67 -0.61 4.18
CA SER A 174 -21.80 -1.61 5.25
C SER A 174 -22.15 -0.99 6.61
N LYS A 175 -23.05 -1.64 7.37
CA LYS A 175 -23.56 -1.13 8.65
C LYS A 175 -22.64 -1.45 9.83
N ASP A 176 -21.80 -2.44 9.73
CA ASP A 176 -20.84 -2.86 10.76
C ASP A 176 -19.56 -2.04 10.80
N GLY A 177 -19.47 -1.03 9.93
CA GLY A 177 -18.39 -0.05 9.86
C GLY A 177 -18.13 0.39 8.43
N ALA A 178 -17.82 1.68 8.28
CA ALA A 178 -17.52 2.29 6.99
C ALA A 178 -16.76 3.60 7.19
N TYR A 179 -16.21 4.11 6.10
CA TYR A 179 -15.53 5.40 6.06
C TYR A 179 -16.39 6.42 5.34
N THR A 180 -16.49 7.61 5.91
CA THR A 180 -17.07 8.75 5.21
C THR A 180 -16.13 9.20 4.08
N LYS A 181 -16.67 9.82 3.05
CA LYS A 181 -15.85 10.44 1.98
C LYS A 181 -14.82 11.41 2.56
N LYS A 182 -15.21 12.20 3.56
CA LYS A 182 -14.32 13.16 4.22
C LYS A 182 -13.15 12.48 4.92
N GLU A 183 -13.41 11.44 5.71
CA GLU A 183 -12.36 10.68 6.39
C GLU A 183 -11.38 10.06 5.40
N PHE A 184 -11.87 9.51 4.28
CA PHE A 184 -11.03 8.90 3.26
C PHE A 184 -10.17 9.94 2.52
N ILE A 185 -10.70 11.14 2.25
CA ILE A 185 -9.94 12.26 1.71
C ILE A 185 -8.84 12.70 2.70
N GLU A 186 -9.17 12.79 4.00
CA GLU A 186 -8.20 13.16 5.04
C GLU A 186 -7.09 12.11 5.18
N LEU A 187 -7.41 10.81 5.10
CA LEU A 187 -6.43 9.73 5.08
C LEU A 187 -5.45 9.87 3.90
N GLN A 188 -5.97 10.14 2.69
CA GLN A 188 -5.12 10.35 1.51
C GLN A 188 -4.24 11.60 1.64
N LYS A 189 -4.76 12.70 2.18
CA LYS A 189 -3.97 13.91 2.47
C LYS A 189 -2.87 13.63 3.49
N MET A 190 -3.18 12.89 4.55
CA MET A 190 -2.19 12.45 5.53
C MET A 190 -1.15 11.56 4.87
N GLY A 191 -1.57 10.55 4.10
CA GLY A 191 -0.66 9.68 3.36
C GLY A 191 0.33 10.48 2.51
N LYS A 192 -0.17 11.44 1.71
CA LYS A 192 0.67 12.32 0.90
C LYS A 192 1.69 13.10 1.74
N ALA A 193 1.30 13.63 2.89
CA ALA A 193 2.20 14.37 3.79
C ALA A 193 3.29 13.47 4.39
N TYR A 194 2.97 12.20 4.64
CA TYR A 194 3.88 11.18 5.17
C TYR A 194 4.60 10.35 4.09
N GLY A 195 4.52 10.74 2.82
CA GLY A 195 5.18 10.05 1.71
C GLY A 195 4.54 8.72 1.29
N VAL A 196 3.32 8.43 1.76
CA VAL A 196 2.59 7.18 1.49
C VAL A 196 1.41 7.47 0.56
N ASN A 197 1.41 6.86 -0.61
CA ASN A 197 0.28 6.90 -1.55
C ASN A 197 -0.82 5.94 -1.09
N ILE A 198 -2.02 6.47 -0.82
CA ILE A 198 -3.20 5.66 -0.51
C ILE A 198 -3.87 5.28 -1.82
N ILE A 199 -3.96 3.98 -2.09
CA ILE A 199 -4.54 3.45 -3.32
C ILE A 199 -5.90 2.83 -2.99
N PRO A 200 -7.01 3.50 -3.35
CA PRO A 200 -8.33 2.90 -3.20
C PRO A 200 -8.49 1.75 -4.19
N GLU A 201 -9.05 0.64 -3.70
CA GLU A 201 -9.43 -0.49 -4.54
C GLU A 201 -10.93 -0.74 -4.46
N ILE A 202 -11.57 -0.78 -5.63
CA ILE A 202 -12.93 -1.31 -5.82
C ILE A 202 -12.79 -2.53 -6.71
N ASP A 203 -12.94 -3.69 -6.10
CA ASP A 203 -12.72 -4.97 -6.79
C ASP A 203 -13.96 -5.41 -7.55
N ILE A 204 -13.81 -5.53 -8.85
CA ILE A 204 -14.83 -5.89 -9.83
C ILE A 204 -14.17 -6.66 -11.01
N PRO A 205 -14.85 -7.57 -11.69
CA PRO A 205 -16.27 -7.94 -11.60
C PRO A 205 -16.59 -9.14 -10.71
N ALA A 206 -15.58 -9.81 -10.13
CA ALA A 206 -15.77 -10.73 -9.01
C ALA A 206 -15.71 -9.97 -7.66
N HIS A 207 -15.76 -10.65 -6.52
CA HIS A 207 -15.71 -10.03 -5.19
C HIS A 207 -16.79 -8.95 -4.97
N SER A 208 -17.88 -9.03 -5.73
CA SER A 208 -18.87 -7.97 -5.91
C SER A 208 -20.20 -8.25 -5.18
N LEU A 209 -20.24 -9.18 -4.21
CA LEU A 209 -21.46 -9.58 -3.53
C LEU A 209 -22.14 -8.40 -2.80
N ALA A 210 -21.40 -7.45 -2.27
CA ALA A 210 -21.98 -6.27 -1.64
C ALA A 210 -22.81 -5.45 -2.63
N PHE A 211 -22.37 -5.33 -3.86
CA PHE A 211 -23.11 -4.66 -4.94
C PHE A 211 -24.32 -5.47 -5.39
N ALA A 212 -24.16 -6.80 -5.46
CA ALA A 212 -25.26 -7.72 -5.79
C ALA A 212 -26.33 -7.78 -4.69
N HIS A 213 -25.99 -7.70 -3.42
CA HIS A 213 -26.97 -7.57 -2.33
C HIS A 213 -27.76 -6.27 -2.42
N TYR A 214 -27.12 -5.18 -2.83
CA TYR A 214 -27.80 -3.89 -3.00
C TYR A 214 -28.68 -3.87 -4.25
N LYS A 215 -28.20 -4.44 -5.35
CA LYS A 215 -28.89 -4.49 -6.65
C LYS A 215 -28.80 -5.90 -7.26
N PRO A 216 -29.68 -6.84 -6.87
CA PRO A 216 -29.61 -8.24 -7.27
C PRO A 216 -29.65 -8.47 -8.80
N GLU A 217 -30.18 -7.50 -9.55
CA GLU A 217 -30.28 -7.58 -11.01
C GLU A 217 -28.92 -7.60 -11.72
N ILE A 218 -27.87 -7.03 -11.10
CA ILE A 218 -26.53 -6.99 -11.69
C ILE A 218 -25.70 -8.24 -11.41
N ALA A 219 -26.19 -9.15 -10.54
CA ALA A 219 -25.50 -10.39 -10.22
C ALA A 219 -25.57 -11.40 -11.35
N SER A 220 -24.51 -12.17 -11.53
CA SER A 220 -24.49 -13.33 -12.42
C SER A 220 -25.41 -14.42 -11.85
N GLN A 221 -26.24 -14.99 -12.71
CA GLN A 221 -27.07 -16.14 -12.35
C GLN A 221 -26.34 -17.48 -12.57
N GLU A 222 -25.24 -17.44 -13.32
CA GLU A 222 -24.52 -18.66 -13.72
C GLU A 222 -23.28 -18.93 -12.83
N TYR A 223 -22.58 -17.88 -12.40
CA TYR A 223 -21.25 -18.02 -11.77
C TYR A 223 -21.24 -17.72 -10.26
N GLY A 224 -22.36 -17.28 -9.69
CA GLY A 224 -22.48 -16.90 -8.30
C GLY A 224 -22.80 -15.42 -8.15
N MET A 225 -23.48 -15.06 -7.05
CA MET A 225 -23.91 -13.67 -6.81
C MET A 225 -22.74 -12.71 -6.57
N ASP A 226 -21.59 -13.21 -6.23
CA ASP A 226 -20.35 -12.44 -6.05
C ASP A 226 -19.69 -12.02 -7.37
N HIS A 227 -20.24 -12.50 -8.51
CA HIS A 227 -19.81 -12.12 -9.85
C HIS A 227 -20.85 -11.18 -10.50
N LEU A 228 -20.42 -10.07 -11.07
CA LEU A 228 -21.29 -9.21 -11.86
C LEU A 228 -21.63 -9.85 -13.22
N ASP A 229 -22.85 -9.66 -13.68
CA ASP A 229 -23.28 -10.09 -15.01
C ASP A 229 -22.76 -9.10 -16.07
N LEU A 230 -21.79 -9.52 -16.86
CA LEU A 230 -21.11 -8.68 -17.84
C LEU A 230 -21.90 -8.45 -19.14
N TYR A 231 -23.10 -9.03 -19.27
CA TYR A 231 -23.99 -8.84 -20.42
C TYR A 231 -25.07 -7.80 -20.17
N LYS A 232 -25.26 -7.38 -18.89
CA LYS A 232 -26.30 -6.43 -18.51
C LYS A 232 -25.80 -4.99 -18.55
N GLU A 233 -26.54 -4.13 -19.21
CA GLU A 233 -26.27 -2.69 -19.25
C GLU A 233 -26.38 -2.08 -17.84
N GLU A 234 -27.26 -2.60 -17.00
CA GLU A 234 -27.45 -2.18 -15.62
C GLU A 234 -26.16 -2.34 -14.78
N THR A 235 -25.34 -3.36 -15.08
CA THR A 235 -24.02 -3.55 -14.45
C THR A 235 -23.10 -2.37 -14.76
N TYR A 236 -23.03 -1.97 -16.03
CA TYR A 236 -22.19 -0.85 -16.44
C TYR A 236 -22.73 0.49 -15.92
N CYS A 237 -24.02 0.70 -15.98
CA CYS A 237 -24.66 1.91 -15.42
C CYS A 237 -24.40 2.05 -13.91
N PHE A 238 -24.49 0.95 -13.16
CA PHE A 238 -24.22 0.94 -11.72
C PHE A 238 -22.77 1.27 -11.44
N MET A 239 -21.82 0.58 -12.10
CA MET A 239 -20.40 0.77 -11.85
C MET A 239 -19.90 2.14 -12.33
N ASP A 240 -20.35 2.62 -13.49
CA ASP A 240 -20.03 3.96 -13.97
C ASP A 240 -20.49 5.03 -12.97
N THR A 241 -21.74 4.90 -12.45
CA THR A 241 -22.28 5.83 -11.45
C THR A 241 -21.50 5.82 -10.15
N LEU A 242 -21.11 4.64 -9.68
CA LEU A 242 -20.35 4.49 -8.45
C LEU A 242 -18.93 5.09 -8.59
N LEU A 243 -18.24 4.79 -9.69
CA LEU A 243 -16.89 5.31 -9.96
C LEU A 243 -16.91 6.82 -10.20
N ASP A 244 -17.91 7.34 -10.93
CA ASP A 244 -18.09 8.78 -11.13
C ASP A 244 -18.24 9.53 -9.82
N GLU A 245 -18.91 8.94 -8.83
CA GLU A 245 -19.08 9.55 -7.51
C GLU A 245 -17.75 9.85 -6.82
N TYR A 246 -16.72 9.02 -7.05
CA TYR A 246 -15.43 9.15 -6.39
C TYR A 246 -14.38 9.84 -7.25
N LEU A 247 -14.55 9.84 -8.57
CA LEU A 247 -13.55 10.33 -9.51
C LEU A 247 -13.88 11.69 -10.12
N CYS A 248 -15.18 12.05 -10.19
CA CYS A 248 -15.64 13.22 -10.93
C CYS A 248 -15.63 14.49 -10.09
N GLY A 249 -15.59 15.65 -10.78
CA GLY A 249 -15.72 16.98 -10.18
C GLY A 249 -14.40 17.63 -9.77
N ASP A 250 -14.49 18.89 -9.31
CA ASP A 250 -13.35 19.71 -8.93
C ASP A 250 -12.67 19.24 -7.62
N SER A 251 -13.35 18.42 -6.85
CA SER A 251 -12.88 17.87 -5.58
C SER A 251 -13.24 16.40 -5.45
N PRO A 252 -12.60 15.53 -6.24
CA PRO A 252 -12.88 14.10 -6.22
C PRO A 252 -12.54 13.48 -4.87
N VAL A 253 -13.20 12.37 -4.52
CA VAL A 253 -12.88 11.61 -3.31
C VAL A 253 -11.54 10.89 -3.45
N PHE A 254 -11.26 10.29 -4.61
CA PHE A 254 -9.99 9.68 -4.90
C PHE A 254 -9.00 10.73 -5.39
N ILE A 255 -8.27 11.34 -4.46
CA ILE A 255 -7.33 12.44 -4.76
C ILE A 255 -5.95 11.94 -5.19
N GLY A 256 -5.57 10.71 -4.83
CA GLY A 256 -4.30 10.09 -5.22
C GLY A 256 -4.16 9.86 -6.73
N PRO A 257 -2.95 9.58 -7.22
CA PRO A 257 -2.70 9.39 -8.64
C PRO A 257 -3.16 8.03 -9.18
N GLU A 258 -3.49 7.08 -8.34
CA GLU A 258 -3.76 5.70 -8.71
C GLU A 258 -5.07 5.18 -8.12
N VAL A 259 -5.74 4.31 -8.88
CA VAL A 259 -6.95 3.60 -8.45
C VAL A 259 -6.85 2.16 -8.92
N HIS A 260 -7.13 1.22 -8.03
CA HIS A 260 -7.14 -0.22 -8.31
C HIS A 260 -8.57 -0.69 -8.55
N ILE A 261 -8.78 -1.48 -9.61
CA ILE A 261 -10.11 -1.97 -10.01
C ILE A 261 -10.30 -3.48 -9.78
N GLY A 262 -9.39 -4.12 -9.01
CA GLY A 262 -9.41 -5.55 -8.78
C GLY A 262 -9.15 -6.35 -10.07
N THR A 263 -10.17 -7.02 -10.58
CA THR A 263 -10.21 -7.82 -11.82
C THR A 263 -9.62 -9.23 -11.71
N ASP A 264 -9.53 -9.79 -10.53
CA ASP A 264 -9.17 -11.19 -10.34
C ASP A 264 -10.41 -12.12 -10.29
N GLU A 265 -10.12 -13.38 -10.29
CA GLU A 265 -10.99 -14.52 -10.01
C GLU A 265 -12.32 -14.62 -10.78
N TYR A 266 -12.44 -13.98 -11.97
CA TYR A 266 -13.63 -14.16 -12.80
C TYR A 266 -13.64 -15.50 -13.55
N ASN A 267 -14.82 -15.91 -14.04
CA ASN A 267 -15.02 -17.22 -14.66
C ASN A 267 -14.39 -17.33 -16.07
N LYS A 268 -13.62 -18.41 -16.30
CA LYS A 268 -12.91 -18.66 -17.58
C LYS A 268 -13.80 -18.72 -18.80
N LYS A 269 -15.07 -19.14 -18.67
CA LYS A 269 -16.00 -19.21 -19.80
C LYS A 269 -16.29 -17.85 -20.41
N GLU A 270 -16.10 -16.78 -19.62
CA GLU A 270 -16.41 -15.42 -20.01
C GLU A 270 -15.16 -14.59 -20.37
N ALA A 271 -14.08 -15.24 -20.76
CA ALA A 271 -12.79 -14.59 -20.97
C ALA A 271 -12.86 -13.35 -21.89
N GLU A 272 -13.60 -13.39 -23.01
CA GLU A 272 -13.71 -12.25 -23.91
C GLU A 272 -14.53 -11.10 -23.31
N ARG A 273 -15.60 -11.39 -22.57
CA ARG A 273 -16.40 -10.38 -21.87
C ARG A 273 -15.65 -9.78 -20.70
N TYR A 274 -14.94 -10.60 -19.93
CA TYR A 274 -14.05 -10.13 -18.88
C TYR A 274 -12.97 -9.19 -19.42
N ARG A 275 -12.33 -9.54 -20.54
CA ARG A 275 -11.31 -8.70 -21.18
C ARG A 275 -11.89 -7.35 -21.65
N TYR A 276 -13.10 -7.38 -22.24
CA TYR A 276 -13.81 -6.15 -22.61
C TYR A 276 -14.11 -5.29 -21.37
N PHE A 277 -14.62 -5.89 -20.31
CA PHE A 277 -14.92 -5.21 -19.04
C PHE A 277 -13.66 -4.58 -18.43
N THR A 278 -12.59 -5.36 -18.32
CA THR A 278 -11.31 -4.90 -17.78
C THR A 278 -10.75 -3.73 -18.60
N ASP A 279 -10.68 -3.86 -19.93
CA ASP A 279 -10.21 -2.79 -20.81
C ASP A 279 -11.03 -1.50 -20.65
N ARG A 280 -12.37 -1.65 -20.59
CA ARG A 280 -13.27 -0.52 -20.37
C ARG A 280 -12.93 0.23 -19.09
N TYR A 281 -12.81 -0.47 -17.96
CA TYR A 281 -12.60 0.20 -16.67
C TYR A 281 -11.19 0.70 -16.48
N LEU A 282 -10.17 0.07 -17.05
CA LEU A 282 -8.83 0.66 -17.11
C LEU A 282 -8.83 2.00 -17.85
N LYS A 283 -9.51 2.07 -19.00
CA LYS A 283 -9.69 3.33 -19.75
C LYS A 283 -10.56 4.33 -19.02
N TYR A 284 -11.55 3.85 -18.28
CA TYR A 284 -12.43 4.69 -17.48
C TYR A 284 -11.65 5.43 -16.39
N ILE A 285 -10.82 4.72 -15.62
CA ILE A 285 -9.93 5.32 -14.63
C ILE A 285 -8.96 6.30 -15.29
N ALA A 286 -8.34 5.91 -16.40
CA ALA A 286 -7.39 6.78 -17.13
C ALA A 286 -8.04 8.07 -17.66
N LYS A 287 -9.32 8.06 -18.03
CA LYS A 287 -10.10 9.24 -18.45
C LYS A 287 -10.08 10.35 -17.39
N TYR A 288 -10.05 10.00 -16.11
CA TYR A 288 -9.97 10.93 -14.99
C TYR A 288 -8.53 11.34 -14.62
N GLY A 289 -7.55 11.03 -15.46
CA GLY A 289 -6.14 11.37 -15.23
C GLY A 289 -5.48 10.52 -14.14
N LYS A 290 -6.07 9.38 -13.79
CA LYS A 290 -5.51 8.42 -12.83
C LYS A 290 -4.78 7.29 -13.55
N ASN A 291 -3.78 6.71 -12.89
CA ASN A 291 -3.11 5.50 -13.34
C ASN A 291 -3.88 4.27 -12.84
N PRO A 292 -4.47 3.47 -13.72
CA PRO A 292 -5.20 2.29 -13.30
C PRO A 292 -4.26 1.18 -12.83
N ARG A 293 -4.69 0.48 -11.78
CA ARG A 293 -4.07 -0.75 -11.31
C ARG A 293 -5.06 -1.91 -11.35
N MET A 294 -4.55 -3.13 -11.47
CA MET A 294 -5.36 -4.34 -11.44
C MET A 294 -4.59 -5.53 -10.86
N TRP A 295 -5.29 -6.53 -10.37
CA TRP A 295 -4.72 -7.87 -10.14
C TRP A 295 -4.49 -8.59 -11.47
N GLY A 296 -3.44 -9.38 -11.54
CA GLY A 296 -3.17 -10.18 -12.75
C GLY A 296 -4.24 -11.24 -12.97
N GLY A 297 -4.86 -11.26 -14.19
CA GLY A 297 -5.92 -12.20 -14.55
C GLY A 297 -5.85 -12.69 -16.00
N LEU A 298 -5.08 -12.02 -16.85
CA LEU A 298 -5.15 -12.20 -18.29
C LEU A 298 -4.58 -13.54 -18.81
N LYS A 299 -3.73 -14.21 -18.07
CA LYS A 299 -3.25 -15.56 -18.38
C LYS A 299 -4.33 -16.60 -18.09
N TRP A 300 -5.05 -16.43 -16.97
CA TRP A 300 -6.16 -17.30 -16.59
C TRP A 300 -7.37 -17.14 -17.50
N LEU A 301 -7.61 -15.91 -17.98
CA LEU A 301 -8.70 -15.53 -18.88
C LEU A 301 -8.13 -15.16 -20.26
N PRO A 302 -7.61 -16.16 -21.03
CA PRO A 302 -7.03 -15.92 -22.34
C PRO A 302 -8.12 -15.55 -23.33
N GLY A 303 -7.82 -14.60 -24.24
CA GLY A 303 -8.77 -14.16 -25.26
C GLY A 303 -8.11 -13.27 -26.30
N LYS A 304 -8.91 -12.86 -27.29
CA LYS A 304 -8.47 -12.01 -28.42
C LYS A 304 -8.80 -10.53 -28.18
N THR A 305 -9.78 -10.24 -27.33
CA THR A 305 -10.14 -8.85 -26.99
C THR A 305 -8.92 -8.17 -26.35
N PRO A 306 -8.42 -7.07 -26.95
CA PRO A 306 -7.26 -6.37 -26.44
C PRO A 306 -7.58 -5.70 -25.10
N VAL A 307 -6.59 -5.66 -24.21
CA VAL A 307 -6.67 -4.94 -22.93
C VAL A 307 -5.55 -3.92 -22.89
N GLN A 308 -5.86 -2.67 -22.52
CA GLN A 308 -4.88 -1.60 -22.43
C GLN A 308 -3.75 -1.97 -21.46
N ALA A 309 -2.50 -1.89 -21.94
CA ALA A 309 -1.33 -2.11 -21.11
C ALA A 309 -0.62 -0.80 -20.73
N LYS A 310 -0.58 0.15 -21.67
CA LYS A 310 0.12 1.42 -21.44
C LYS A 310 -0.48 2.19 -20.27
N GLY A 311 0.36 2.52 -19.30
CA GLY A 311 -0.02 3.25 -18.08
C GLY A 311 -0.70 2.39 -17.01
N VAL A 312 -0.77 1.07 -17.22
CA VAL A 312 -1.37 0.14 -16.26
C VAL A 312 -0.29 -0.55 -15.43
N THR A 313 -0.52 -0.62 -14.13
CA THR A 313 0.31 -1.40 -13.20
C THR A 313 -0.48 -2.63 -12.75
N VAL A 314 0.17 -3.79 -12.79
CA VAL A 314 -0.44 -5.08 -12.45
C VAL A 314 0.22 -5.64 -11.19
N ASN A 315 -0.59 -5.99 -10.21
CA ASN A 315 -0.14 -6.78 -9.06
C ASN A 315 -0.05 -8.25 -9.49
N ALA A 316 1.18 -8.77 -9.56
CA ALA A 316 1.46 -10.16 -9.92
C ALA A 316 1.29 -11.04 -8.69
N TRP A 317 0.03 -11.46 -8.41
CA TRP A 317 -0.36 -12.15 -7.20
C TRP A 317 -0.27 -13.67 -7.31
N SER A 318 -0.54 -14.24 -8.48
CA SER A 318 -0.44 -15.68 -8.71
C SER A 318 0.10 -15.98 -10.10
N TYR A 319 1.10 -16.85 -10.19
CA TYR A 319 1.71 -17.26 -11.45
C TYR A 319 0.72 -17.95 -12.41
N ASP A 320 -0.30 -18.59 -11.87
CA ASP A 320 -1.33 -19.25 -12.69
C ASP A 320 -2.28 -18.24 -13.33
N TRP A 321 -2.43 -17.06 -12.75
CA TRP A 321 -3.30 -15.99 -13.21
C TRP A 321 -2.61 -14.96 -14.12
N ILE A 322 -1.31 -14.75 -13.95
CA ILE A 322 -0.53 -13.83 -14.75
C ILE A 322 0.69 -14.50 -15.36
N ASP A 323 1.07 -14.08 -16.55
CA ASP A 323 2.38 -14.33 -17.16
C ASP A 323 3.21 -13.05 -17.04
N PRO A 324 4.18 -12.98 -16.11
CA PRO A 324 4.94 -11.76 -15.88
C PRO A 324 5.78 -11.33 -17.08
N GLU A 325 6.40 -12.28 -17.80
CA GLU A 325 7.25 -11.99 -18.95
C GLU A 325 6.42 -11.47 -20.13
N ALA A 326 5.29 -12.12 -20.42
CA ALA A 326 4.36 -11.64 -21.44
C ALA A 326 3.78 -10.28 -21.07
N SER A 327 3.39 -10.06 -19.82
CA SER A 327 2.85 -8.79 -19.34
C SER A 327 3.84 -7.64 -19.50
N LEU A 328 5.11 -7.84 -19.14
CA LEU A 328 6.16 -6.84 -19.35
C LEU A 328 6.38 -6.54 -20.83
N LYS A 329 6.36 -7.59 -21.70
CA LYS A 329 6.48 -7.43 -23.13
C LYS A 329 5.31 -6.64 -23.73
N ASP A 330 4.10 -6.82 -23.21
CA ASP A 330 2.89 -6.10 -23.63
C ASP A 330 2.89 -4.63 -23.12
N GLY A 331 3.81 -4.27 -22.22
CA GLY A 331 4.00 -2.91 -21.72
C GLY A 331 3.34 -2.60 -20.39
N TYR A 332 2.84 -3.61 -19.67
CA TYR A 332 2.44 -3.47 -18.27
C TYR A 332 3.64 -3.22 -17.37
N LYS A 333 3.41 -2.54 -16.25
CA LYS A 333 4.34 -2.51 -15.11
C LYS A 333 3.87 -3.51 -14.07
N LEU A 334 4.82 -4.12 -13.35
CA LEU A 334 4.52 -5.17 -12.38
C LEU A 334 4.91 -4.77 -10.96
N ILE A 335 4.06 -5.12 -10.02
CA ILE A 335 4.35 -5.19 -8.59
C ILE A 335 4.25 -6.65 -8.18
N ASN A 336 5.31 -7.20 -7.58
CA ASN A 336 5.28 -8.56 -7.06
C ASN A 336 4.40 -8.61 -5.80
N SER A 337 3.30 -9.33 -5.89
CA SER A 337 2.37 -9.59 -4.79
C SER A 337 2.09 -11.09 -4.64
N CYS A 338 3.08 -11.94 -4.99
CA CYS A 338 2.89 -13.37 -5.10
C CYS A 338 2.34 -13.99 -3.81
N ASP A 339 1.18 -14.64 -3.92
CA ASP A 339 0.42 -15.27 -2.85
C ASP A 339 1.23 -16.26 -2.01
N THR A 340 2.11 -17.00 -2.66
CA THR A 340 2.96 -18.01 -2.02
C THR A 340 3.88 -17.41 -0.94
N TYR A 341 4.29 -16.16 -1.09
CA TYR A 341 5.30 -15.53 -0.23
C TYR A 341 4.82 -14.30 0.51
N LEU A 342 3.85 -13.57 -0.05
CA LEU A 342 3.49 -12.24 0.38
C LEU A 342 2.05 -12.11 0.92
N TYR A 343 1.29 -13.23 1.00
CA TYR A 343 -0.06 -13.22 1.56
C TYR A 343 -0.07 -13.69 3.01
N ILE A 344 -0.69 -12.88 3.86
CA ILE A 344 -1.07 -13.20 5.22
C ILE A 344 -2.60 -13.35 5.22
N VAL A 345 -3.09 -14.55 5.56
CA VAL A 345 -4.54 -14.82 5.64
C VAL A 345 -4.82 -15.46 6.99
N PRO A 346 -5.16 -14.67 8.01
CA PRO A 346 -5.27 -15.14 9.37
C PRO A 346 -6.25 -16.30 9.52
N SER A 347 -5.80 -17.40 10.14
CA SER A 347 -6.57 -18.61 10.45
C SER A 347 -7.15 -19.32 9.22
N ALA A 348 -6.68 -19.05 8.01
CA ALA A 348 -7.20 -19.65 6.78
C ALA A 348 -6.78 -21.11 6.62
N GLY A 349 -5.55 -21.48 7.02
CA GLY A 349 -5.02 -22.83 6.90
C GLY A 349 -4.47 -23.18 5.51
N TYR A 350 -4.93 -22.50 4.44
CA TYR A 350 -4.42 -22.65 3.07
C TYR A 350 -3.39 -21.59 2.68
N TYR A 351 -3.34 -20.47 3.39
CA TYR A 351 -2.28 -19.47 3.32
C TYR A 351 -1.60 -19.30 4.69
N ARG A 352 -0.59 -18.46 4.76
CA ARG A 352 0.21 -18.25 5.96
C ARG A 352 -0.49 -17.31 6.94
N ASP A 353 -0.39 -17.60 8.23
CA ASP A 353 -0.73 -16.66 9.32
C ASP A 353 0.39 -15.64 9.53
N PHE A 354 1.63 -16.08 9.36
CA PHE A 354 2.84 -15.24 9.43
C PHE A 354 3.73 -15.55 8.23
N LEU A 355 4.36 -14.54 7.66
CA LEU A 355 5.35 -14.74 6.62
C LEU A 355 6.64 -15.34 7.20
N ASP A 356 7.41 -15.99 6.37
CA ASP A 356 8.73 -16.50 6.72
C ASP A 356 9.75 -15.36 6.62
N HIS A 357 9.94 -14.64 7.73
CA HIS A 357 10.74 -13.41 7.79
C HIS A 357 12.20 -13.65 7.45
N GLN A 358 12.78 -14.77 7.94
CA GLN A 358 14.16 -15.13 7.64
C GLN A 358 14.34 -15.40 6.14
N TRP A 359 13.48 -16.24 5.58
CA TRP A 359 13.56 -16.54 4.15
C TRP A 359 13.33 -15.30 3.27
N LEU A 360 12.38 -14.43 3.64
CA LEU A 360 12.16 -13.16 2.96
C LEU A 360 13.40 -12.28 3.00
N TYR A 361 14.04 -12.17 4.15
CA TYR A 361 15.24 -11.36 4.33
C TYR A 361 16.43 -11.90 3.53
N GLU A 362 16.69 -13.20 3.60
CA GLU A 362 17.87 -13.83 2.99
C GLU A 362 17.70 -14.09 1.49
N THR A 363 16.48 -14.43 1.04
CA THR A 363 16.25 -15.00 -0.29
C THR A 363 15.35 -14.18 -1.19
N TRP A 364 14.24 -13.62 -0.67
CA TRP A 364 13.26 -12.98 -1.51
C TRP A 364 13.77 -11.66 -2.11
N SER A 365 13.31 -11.38 -3.32
CA SER A 365 13.41 -10.08 -3.97
C SER A 365 12.18 -9.85 -4.86
N PRO A 366 11.86 -8.61 -5.25
CA PRO A 366 10.75 -8.35 -6.17
C PRO A 366 10.85 -9.05 -7.52
N TRP A 367 12.02 -9.48 -7.95
CA TRP A 367 12.21 -10.27 -9.18
C TRP A 367 11.90 -11.77 -8.98
N LEU A 368 11.88 -12.29 -7.75
CA LEU A 368 11.50 -13.66 -7.46
C LEU A 368 9.97 -13.77 -7.40
N ILE A 369 9.34 -14.05 -8.55
CA ILE A 369 7.89 -14.15 -8.67
C ILE A 369 7.37 -15.37 -7.90
N ASN A 370 7.96 -16.56 -8.16
CA ASN A 370 7.66 -17.78 -7.42
C ASN A 370 8.77 -18.82 -7.60
N LYS A 371 8.57 -20.05 -7.10
CA LYS A 371 9.53 -21.16 -7.22
C LYS A 371 9.90 -21.54 -8.67
N LYS A 372 9.07 -21.16 -9.64
CA LYS A 372 9.26 -21.51 -11.07
C LYS A 372 9.87 -20.39 -11.88
N LEU A 373 9.76 -19.15 -11.41
CA LEU A 373 10.16 -17.96 -12.16
C LEU A 373 10.86 -16.95 -11.27
N THR A 374 12.11 -16.67 -11.59
CA THR A 374 12.83 -15.49 -11.14
C THR A 374 13.21 -14.68 -12.37
N LEU A 375 12.72 -13.45 -12.44
CA LEU A 375 13.11 -12.52 -13.49
C LEU A 375 14.55 -12.06 -13.27
N PRO A 376 15.29 -11.73 -14.33
CA PRO A 376 16.63 -11.15 -14.19
C PRO A 376 16.62 -9.90 -13.31
N GLU A 377 17.64 -9.76 -12.47
CA GLU A 377 17.82 -8.55 -11.66
C GLU A 377 17.92 -7.31 -12.57
N GLY A 378 17.26 -6.24 -12.19
CA GLY A 378 17.17 -5.03 -13.00
C GLY A 378 16.15 -5.09 -14.14
N THR A 379 15.31 -6.13 -14.22
CA THR A 379 14.24 -6.21 -15.23
C THR A 379 13.38 -4.95 -15.20
N VAL A 380 13.40 -4.22 -16.32
CA VAL A 380 12.63 -2.98 -16.49
C VAL A 380 11.14 -3.27 -16.43
N GLY A 381 10.42 -2.44 -15.68
CA GLY A 381 8.96 -2.60 -15.49
C GLY A 381 8.57 -3.34 -14.22
N VAL A 382 9.49 -4.02 -13.52
CA VAL A 382 9.27 -4.51 -12.16
C VAL A 382 9.51 -3.36 -11.20
N LEU A 383 8.43 -2.87 -10.57
CA LEU A 383 8.47 -1.65 -9.74
C LEU A 383 8.83 -1.92 -8.29
N GLY A 384 8.62 -3.13 -7.81
CA GLY A 384 8.85 -3.51 -6.42
C GLY A 384 7.91 -4.61 -5.95
N GLY A 385 7.56 -4.59 -4.69
CA GLY A 385 6.67 -5.57 -4.09
C GLY A 385 5.59 -4.98 -3.19
N MET A 386 4.53 -5.76 -2.99
CA MET A 386 3.43 -5.43 -2.10
C MET A 386 2.98 -6.70 -1.39
N PHE A 387 3.06 -6.74 -0.06
CA PHE A 387 2.46 -7.82 0.69
C PHE A 387 1.01 -7.48 1.06
N ALA A 388 0.20 -8.50 1.25
CA ALA A 388 -1.23 -8.36 1.47
C ALA A 388 -1.70 -9.08 2.73
N VAL A 389 -2.65 -8.46 3.43
CA VAL A 389 -3.43 -9.11 4.48
C VAL A 389 -4.86 -9.24 4.00
N TRP A 390 -5.30 -10.47 3.85
CA TRP A 390 -6.67 -10.84 3.51
C TRP A 390 -7.42 -11.38 4.73
N ASN A 391 -8.69 -11.06 4.83
CA ASN A 391 -9.54 -11.44 5.97
C ASN A 391 -10.64 -12.45 5.56
N ASP A 392 -10.25 -13.48 4.82
CA ASP A 392 -11.16 -14.49 4.23
C ASP A 392 -12.09 -15.16 5.24
N LYS A 393 -11.63 -15.31 6.49
CA LYS A 393 -12.41 -15.90 7.59
C LYS A 393 -13.26 -14.83 8.29
N CYS A 394 -14.24 -14.29 7.56
CA CYS A 394 -15.15 -13.28 8.09
C CYS A 394 -15.76 -13.71 9.42
N GLY A 395 -15.83 -12.79 10.38
CA GLY A 395 -16.46 -13.05 11.69
C GLY A 395 -15.67 -13.96 12.63
N ASN A 396 -14.39 -14.23 12.35
CA ASN A 396 -13.53 -15.09 13.20
C ASN A 396 -13.10 -14.43 14.53
N GLY A 397 -13.51 -13.19 14.79
CA GLY A 397 -13.19 -12.46 16.02
C GLY A 397 -11.78 -11.86 16.06
N ILE A 398 -11.01 -11.93 14.96
CA ILE A 398 -9.67 -11.34 14.90
C ILE A 398 -9.71 -9.83 15.13
N SER A 399 -8.86 -9.31 16.01
CA SER A 399 -8.75 -7.88 16.32
C SER A 399 -7.80 -7.16 15.36
N GLU A 400 -7.80 -5.82 15.41
CA GLU A 400 -6.81 -4.99 14.71
C GLU A 400 -5.37 -5.29 15.20
N GLN A 401 -5.22 -5.53 16.50
CA GLN A 401 -3.94 -5.90 17.10
C GLN A 401 -3.45 -7.27 16.61
N ASP A 402 -4.34 -8.26 16.48
CA ASP A 402 -3.96 -9.58 15.94
C ASP A 402 -3.46 -9.48 14.49
N VAL A 403 -4.08 -8.63 13.68
CA VAL A 403 -3.61 -8.36 12.32
C VAL A 403 -2.26 -7.63 12.35
N HIS A 404 -2.11 -6.65 13.24
CA HIS A 404 -0.87 -5.90 13.38
C HIS A 404 0.32 -6.79 13.80
N VAL A 405 0.13 -7.70 14.75
CA VAL A 405 1.17 -8.67 15.18
C VAL A 405 1.67 -9.53 14.01
N ARG A 406 0.81 -9.82 13.02
CA ARG A 406 1.16 -10.59 11.83
C ARG A 406 1.86 -9.78 10.75
N SER A 407 1.38 -8.57 10.54
CA SER A 407 1.82 -7.71 9.43
C SER A 407 3.06 -6.88 9.74
N PHE A 408 3.23 -6.44 10.99
CA PHE A 408 4.31 -5.51 11.34
C PHE A 408 5.72 -6.10 11.16
N PRO A 409 6.04 -7.32 11.62
CA PRO A 409 7.36 -7.91 11.36
C PRO A 409 7.63 -8.12 9.85
N ALA A 410 6.61 -8.53 9.10
CA ALA A 410 6.70 -8.68 7.64
C ALA A 410 7.01 -7.34 6.96
N LEU A 411 6.35 -6.26 7.40
CA LEU A 411 6.58 -4.90 6.93
C LEU A 411 8.04 -4.49 7.11
N GLN A 412 8.62 -4.72 8.29
CA GLN A 412 10.01 -4.35 8.58
C GLN A 412 10.98 -5.04 7.63
N VAL A 413 10.83 -6.35 7.42
CA VAL A 413 11.67 -7.13 6.49
C VAL A 413 11.51 -6.66 5.05
N LEU A 414 10.28 -6.50 4.59
CA LEU A 414 10.01 -6.12 3.20
C LEU A 414 10.41 -4.68 2.90
N ALA A 415 10.30 -3.79 3.88
CA ALA A 415 10.81 -2.42 3.78
C ALA A 415 12.33 -2.40 3.55
N GLU A 416 13.10 -3.18 4.33
CA GLU A 416 14.54 -3.32 4.14
C GLU A 416 14.88 -3.91 2.77
N LYS A 417 14.22 -5.00 2.38
CA LYS A 417 14.45 -5.66 1.08
C LYS A 417 14.17 -4.77 -0.11
N MET A 418 13.12 -3.97 -0.06
CA MET A 418 12.77 -3.08 -1.17
C MET A 418 13.56 -1.77 -1.15
N TRP A 419 14.07 -1.36 0.02
CA TRP A 419 14.96 -0.20 0.11
C TRP A 419 16.39 -0.54 -0.27
N LYS A 420 16.97 -1.61 0.28
CA LYS A 420 18.38 -2.00 0.10
C LYS A 420 18.64 -3.04 -1.00
N GLY A 421 17.61 -3.75 -1.43
CA GLY A 421 17.79 -4.87 -2.35
C GLY A 421 18.58 -6.01 -1.71
N SER A 422 19.56 -6.51 -2.44
CA SER A 422 20.48 -7.57 -1.97
C SER A 422 21.66 -7.02 -1.14
N ASN A 423 21.70 -5.71 -0.87
CA ASN A 423 22.85 -5.03 -0.28
C ASN A 423 22.80 -4.94 1.26
N SER A 424 21.95 -5.68 1.94
CA SER A 424 21.98 -5.71 3.40
C SER A 424 23.28 -6.35 3.89
N GLN A 425 23.98 -5.66 4.81
CA GLN A 425 25.30 -6.05 5.30
C GLN A 425 25.27 -6.70 6.68
N VAL A 426 24.07 -6.90 7.25
CA VAL A 426 23.88 -7.52 8.55
C VAL A 426 23.19 -8.86 8.41
N SER A 427 23.46 -9.82 9.33
CA SER A 427 22.76 -11.10 9.34
C SER A 427 21.28 -10.91 9.70
N PHE A 428 20.45 -11.92 9.42
CA PHE A 428 19.04 -11.87 9.79
C PHE A 428 18.86 -11.70 11.31
N GLU A 429 19.64 -12.39 12.13
CA GLU A 429 19.57 -12.28 13.58
C GLU A 429 19.89 -10.86 14.06
N GLN A 430 20.92 -10.22 13.51
CA GLN A 430 21.24 -8.83 13.83
C GLN A 430 20.14 -7.87 13.41
N PHE A 431 19.57 -8.08 12.23
CA PHE A 431 18.43 -7.30 11.73
C PHE A 431 17.19 -7.47 12.61
N GLU A 432 16.86 -8.72 12.98
CA GLU A 432 15.71 -9.02 13.83
C GLU A 432 15.88 -8.40 15.23
N ASP A 433 17.07 -8.43 15.82
CA ASP A 433 17.37 -7.79 17.10
C ASP A 433 17.18 -6.27 17.03
N LEU A 434 17.62 -5.63 15.94
CA LEU A 434 17.35 -4.21 15.71
C LEU A 434 15.84 -3.93 15.58
N CYS A 435 15.11 -4.74 14.83
CA CYS A 435 13.67 -4.60 14.65
C CYS A 435 12.89 -4.74 15.96
N ARG A 436 13.28 -5.66 16.83
CA ARG A 436 12.66 -5.83 18.16
C ARG A 436 12.82 -4.61 19.06
N GLN A 437 13.91 -3.88 18.92
CA GLN A 437 14.20 -2.68 19.70
C GLN A 437 13.53 -1.42 19.14
N MET A 438 13.25 -1.41 17.84
CA MET A 438 12.64 -0.26 17.16
C MET A 438 11.20 -0.05 17.58
N PRO A 439 10.74 1.21 17.73
CA PRO A 439 9.32 1.52 17.87
C PRO A 439 8.55 1.22 16.60
N GLU A 440 7.24 1.12 16.70
CA GLU A 440 6.39 0.93 15.52
C GLU A 440 6.40 2.16 14.60
N ALA A 441 6.24 3.34 15.19
CA ALA A 441 6.47 4.67 14.63
C ALA A 441 6.34 5.71 15.75
N PRO A 442 6.75 6.98 15.53
CA PRO A 442 6.46 8.04 16.49
C PRO A 442 4.95 8.14 16.81
N GLY A 443 4.60 8.10 18.10
CA GLY A 443 3.22 8.16 18.58
C GLY A 443 2.34 6.96 18.26
N VAL A 444 2.92 5.82 17.88
CA VAL A 444 2.20 4.56 17.63
C VAL A 444 2.65 3.48 18.61
N ASN A 445 1.68 2.78 19.20
CA ASN A 445 1.91 1.72 20.17
C ASN A 445 0.82 0.63 20.08
N LEU A 446 0.60 0.07 18.89
CA LEU A 446 -0.39 -0.99 18.66
C LEU A 446 0.00 -2.31 19.33
N LEU A 447 1.31 -2.57 19.48
CA LEU A 447 1.81 -3.75 20.19
C LEU A 447 1.74 -3.61 21.72
N GLY A 448 1.48 -2.40 22.26
CA GLY A 448 1.45 -2.16 23.70
C GLY A 448 2.82 -2.33 24.38
N ARG A 449 3.92 -2.14 23.64
CA ARG A 449 5.29 -2.28 24.17
C ARG A 449 5.72 -1.12 25.06
N ILE A 450 5.15 0.06 24.84
CA ILE A 450 5.41 1.27 25.64
C ILE A 450 4.30 1.37 26.67
N PRO A 451 4.61 1.40 28.00
CA PRO A 451 3.59 1.63 29.00
C PRO A 451 2.90 2.99 28.76
N SER A 452 1.56 2.99 28.81
CA SER A 452 0.79 4.23 28.73
C SER A 452 1.15 5.12 29.93
N GLY A 453 1.81 6.24 29.69
CA GLY A 453 2.14 7.23 30.73
C GLY A 453 3.63 7.54 30.92
N VAL A 454 4.48 7.20 29.98
CA VAL A 454 5.89 7.67 29.94
C VAL A 454 6.02 8.81 28.93
#